data_9540f26755d3070e7c0ddeddadb504da
#
_entry.id   9540f26755d3070e7c0ddeddadb504da
#
_cell.length_a   1.000
_cell.length_b   1.000
_cell.length_c   1.000
_cell.angle_alpha   90.00
_cell.angle_beta   90.00
_cell.angle_gamma   90.00
#
_symmetry.space_group_name_H-M   'P 1'
#
loop_
_entity.id
_entity.type
_entity.pdbx_description
1 polymer ?
#
loop_
_entity_poly.entity_id
_entity_poly.type
_entity_poly.pdbx_seq_one_letter_code
_entity_poly.pdbx_strand_id
1 'polypeptide(L)'
;TSKIVKPALDAVKNGEIKIIPASGEKTYYHWLNNIEPWCISRQLWWGHQVPVWFDKDGNQYCAVTESEAQEQAGSDVQLTRDPDVLDTWFSSGLWPIGTLGWPEDSSALNQYFPTSTLVTGQDILFFWVARMIMMQLAVRNEIPFDTVYLHGLVRDAKGKKMSKSTGNVVDPIDIIDEYGADALRFTNASMASIGGVLKLDTQRIAGYRNFGTKLWNAARFASLNEANFGVSVPTAKETVNRWIVGETVKTLKEVNI
;
A
#
# COMPACT_ATOMS: atom_id res chain seq x y z
N THR A 1 -13.26 -9.55 21.13
CA THR A 1 -13.10 -8.42 20.17
C THR A 1 -12.68 -7.15 20.89
N SER A 2 -13.38 -6.68 21.94
CA SER A 2 -13.08 -5.41 22.63
C SER A 2 -11.63 -5.32 23.18
N LYS A 3 -11.05 -6.41 23.67
CA LYS A 3 -9.69 -6.45 24.23
C LYS A 3 -8.59 -6.10 23.20
N ILE A 4 -8.78 -6.45 21.92
CA ILE A 4 -7.80 -6.20 20.85
C ILE A 4 -8.09 -4.93 20.05
N VAL A 5 -9.36 -4.49 20.04
CA VAL A 5 -9.79 -3.31 19.28
C VAL A 5 -9.45 -2.01 20.01
N LYS A 6 -9.65 -1.98 21.34
CA LYS A 6 -9.40 -0.76 22.12
C LYS A 6 -7.96 -0.25 22.01
N PRO A 7 -6.90 -1.07 22.16
CA PRO A 7 -5.53 -0.59 21.96
C PRO A 7 -5.29 -0.02 20.56
N ALA A 8 -5.88 -0.62 19.51
CA ALA A 8 -5.75 -0.15 18.15
C ALA A 8 -6.43 1.21 17.91
N LEU A 9 -7.60 1.44 18.53
CA LEU A 9 -8.24 2.75 18.51
C LEU A 9 -7.41 3.81 19.25
N ASP A 10 -6.90 3.45 20.43
CA ASP A 10 -6.12 4.34 21.28
C ASP A 10 -4.79 4.75 20.58
N ALA A 11 -4.12 3.84 19.90
CA ALA A 11 -2.87 4.12 19.18
C ALA A 11 -3.03 5.23 18.12
N VAL A 12 -4.13 5.23 17.37
CA VAL A 12 -4.42 6.30 16.40
C VAL A 12 -4.90 7.57 17.12
N LYS A 13 -5.74 7.45 18.13
CA LYS A 13 -6.28 8.58 18.88
C LYS A 13 -5.20 9.36 19.63
N ASN A 14 -4.21 8.67 20.17
CA ASN A 14 -3.08 9.27 20.90
C ASN A 14 -1.99 9.80 19.94
N GLY A 15 -2.11 9.57 18.64
CA GLY A 15 -1.14 10.01 17.63
C GLY A 15 0.12 9.17 17.54
N GLU A 16 0.13 7.97 18.14
CA GLU A 16 1.20 6.99 17.97
C GLU A 16 1.24 6.46 16.53
N ILE A 17 0.06 6.32 15.91
CA ILE A 17 -0.10 6.00 14.49
C ILE A 17 -0.83 7.15 13.80
N LYS A 18 -0.23 7.71 12.76
CA LYS A 18 -0.83 8.77 11.93
C LYS A 18 -1.39 8.19 10.64
N ILE A 19 -2.60 8.58 10.27
CA ILE A 19 -3.21 8.20 8.99
C ILE A 19 -3.24 9.41 8.06
N ILE A 20 -2.61 9.31 6.91
CA ILE A 20 -2.49 10.37 5.90
C ILE A 20 -3.22 9.92 4.62
N PRO A 21 -4.24 10.70 4.14
CA PRO A 21 -4.76 11.94 4.73
C PRO A 21 -5.64 11.67 5.97
N ALA A 22 -5.81 12.67 6.80
CA ALA A 22 -6.61 12.59 8.03
C ALA A 22 -8.08 12.14 7.80
N SER A 23 -8.60 12.29 6.58
CA SER A 23 -9.93 11.74 6.22
C SER A 23 -10.01 10.22 6.38
N GLY A 24 -8.89 9.50 6.30
CA GLY A 24 -8.81 8.06 6.53
C GLY A 24 -9.12 7.66 7.97
N GLU A 25 -8.81 8.52 8.95
CA GLU A 25 -9.12 8.27 10.36
C GLU A 25 -10.62 8.07 10.61
N LYS A 26 -11.48 8.85 9.93
CA LYS A 26 -12.93 8.70 10.04
C LYS A 26 -13.39 7.30 9.64
N THR A 27 -12.83 6.78 8.56
CA THR A 27 -13.10 5.42 8.07
C THR A 27 -12.58 4.38 9.07
N TYR A 28 -11.36 4.57 9.58
CA TYR A 28 -10.74 3.69 10.57
C TYR A 28 -11.59 3.59 11.85
N TYR A 29 -11.96 4.73 12.45
CA TYR A 29 -12.79 4.76 13.64
C TYR A 29 -14.19 4.19 13.41
N HIS A 30 -14.80 4.50 12.26
CA HIS A 30 -16.12 3.96 11.91
C HIS A 30 -16.12 2.44 11.93
N TRP A 31 -15.16 1.81 11.28
CA TRP A 31 -15.08 0.35 11.20
C TRP A 31 -14.72 -0.29 12.54
N LEU A 32 -13.77 0.25 13.28
CA LEU A 32 -13.33 -0.35 14.54
C LEU A 32 -14.38 -0.16 15.68
N ASN A 33 -15.08 0.95 15.71
CA ASN A 33 -16.14 1.17 16.69
C ASN A 33 -17.37 0.27 16.45
N ASN A 34 -17.58 -0.19 15.21
CA ASN A 34 -18.69 -1.05 14.81
C ASN A 34 -18.23 -2.45 14.40
N ILE A 35 -17.07 -2.89 14.92
CA ILE A 35 -16.49 -4.17 14.52
C ILE A 35 -17.30 -5.34 15.07
N GLU A 36 -17.70 -6.23 14.18
CA GLU A 36 -18.36 -7.49 14.53
C GLU A 36 -17.36 -8.63 14.73
N PRO A 37 -17.75 -9.70 15.44
CA PRO A 37 -16.93 -10.91 15.53
C PRO A 37 -16.58 -11.45 14.14
N TRP A 38 -15.33 -11.83 13.98
CA TRP A 38 -14.81 -12.31 12.70
C TRP A 38 -14.45 -13.79 12.80
N CYS A 39 -15.13 -14.61 11.99
CA CYS A 39 -14.75 -16.00 11.81
C CYS A 39 -13.47 -16.09 10.98
N ILE A 40 -12.43 -16.67 11.54
CA ILE A 40 -11.12 -16.77 10.92
C ILE A 40 -10.87 -18.07 10.16
N SER A 41 -11.78 -19.04 10.24
CA SER A 41 -11.69 -20.32 9.51
C SER A 41 -12.33 -20.24 8.13
N ARG A 42 -11.76 -20.97 7.16
CA ARG A 42 -12.27 -21.10 5.79
C ARG A 42 -12.20 -22.55 5.33
N GLN A 43 -13.23 -23.00 4.63
CA GLN A 43 -13.35 -24.33 4.05
C GLN A 43 -12.72 -24.34 2.64
N LEU A 44 -11.39 -24.23 2.60
CA LEU A 44 -10.61 -24.22 1.37
C LEU A 44 -9.62 -25.39 1.35
N TRP A 45 -9.29 -25.86 0.16
CA TRP A 45 -8.31 -26.94 -0.01
C TRP A 45 -6.86 -26.46 0.19
N TRP A 46 -6.61 -25.17 0.05
CA TRP A 46 -5.29 -24.59 0.12
C TRP A 46 -5.23 -23.43 1.12
N GLY A 47 -4.24 -23.44 1.98
CA GLY A 47 -4.02 -22.40 2.97
C GLY A 47 -3.29 -22.92 4.20
N HIS A 48 -3.14 -22.06 5.21
CA HIS A 48 -2.57 -22.41 6.50
C HIS A 48 -3.64 -23.07 7.36
N GLN A 49 -3.51 -24.37 7.60
CA GLN A 49 -4.48 -25.12 8.41
C GLN A 49 -4.53 -24.56 9.84
N VAL A 50 -5.73 -24.44 10.38
CA VAL A 50 -5.97 -23.95 11.74
C VAL A 50 -5.21 -24.86 12.74
N PRO A 51 -4.32 -24.30 13.59
CA PRO A 51 -3.51 -25.09 14.51
C PRO A 51 -4.26 -25.41 15.80
N VAL A 52 -5.48 -25.97 15.67
CA VAL A 52 -6.32 -26.34 16.80
C VAL A 52 -6.72 -27.81 16.67
N TRP A 53 -6.66 -28.51 17.79
CA TRP A 53 -7.00 -29.90 17.91
C TRP A 53 -8.17 -30.04 18.88
N PHE A 54 -9.08 -30.95 18.63
CA PHE A 54 -10.27 -31.19 19.43
C PHE A 54 -10.23 -32.60 19.98
N ASP A 55 -10.63 -32.78 21.23
CA ASP A 55 -10.98 -34.07 21.75
C ASP A 55 -12.49 -34.39 21.50
N LYS A 56 -12.89 -35.59 21.89
CA LYS A 56 -14.29 -36.05 21.75
C LYS A 56 -15.30 -35.21 22.56
N ASP A 57 -14.84 -34.52 23.59
CA ASP A 57 -15.69 -33.70 24.49
C ASP A 57 -15.73 -32.22 24.00
N GLY A 58 -15.02 -31.89 22.90
CA GLY A 58 -14.97 -30.58 22.29
C GLY A 58 -13.98 -29.61 22.97
N ASN A 59 -13.08 -30.10 23.84
CA ASN A 59 -12.00 -29.27 24.37
C ASN A 59 -11.00 -28.96 23.26
N GLN A 60 -10.39 -27.77 23.34
CA GLN A 60 -9.54 -27.22 22.30
C GLN A 60 -8.08 -27.12 22.78
N TYR A 61 -7.18 -27.62 21.97
CA TYR A 61 -5.74 -27.59 22.21
C TYR A 61 -5.06 -26.87 21.02
N CYS A 62 -4.39 -25.76 21.28
CA CYS A 62 -3.69 -25.01 20.24
C CYS A 62 -2.24 -25.45 20.15
N ALA A 63 -1.88 -26.10 19.04
CA ALA A 63 -0.53 -26.62 18.83
C ALA A 63 -0.21 -26.78 17.34
N VAL A 64 1.06 -26.63 16.99
CA VAL A 64 1.53 -26.78 15.59
C VAL A 64 1.52 -28.23 15.18
N THR A 65 1.92 -29.13 16.09
CA THR A 65 2.03 -30.56 15.87
C THR A 65 1.06 -31.36 16.72
N GLU A 66 0.74 -32.57 16.28
CA GLU A 66 -0.09 -33.52 17.06
C GLU A 66 0.57 -33.89 18.39
N SER A 67 1.89 -34.05 18.39
CA SER A 67 2.64 -34.36 19.61
C SER A 67 2.50 -33.28 20.68
N GLU A 68 2.62 -32.00 20.30
CA GLU A 68 2.42 -30.87 21.20
C GLU A 68 0.96 -30.78 21.71
N ALA A 69 0.01 -31.06 20.84
CA ALA A 69 -1.40 -31.11 21.23
C ALA A 69 -1.66 -32.26 22.22
N GLN A 70 -1.03 -33.42 21.99
CA GLN A 70 -1.13 -34.59 22.84
C GLN A 70 -0.52 -34.34 24.23
N GLU A 71 0.59 -33.61 24.30
CA GLU A 71 1.19 -33.20 25.58
C GLU A 71 0.25 -32.31 26.39
N GLN A 72 -0.51 -31.43 25.73
CA GLN A 72 -1.51 -30.58 26.38
C GLN A 72 -2.75 -31.35 26.83
N ALA A 73 -3.20 -32.31 26.05
CA ALA A 73 -4.43 -33.07 26.29
C ALA A 73 -4.25 -34.25 27.25
N GLY A 74 -3.05 -34.84 27.27
CA GLY A 74 -2.74 -36.09 27.96
C GLY A 74 -2.64 -37.26 26.96
N SER A 75 -1.79 -38.30 27.28
CA SER A 75 -1.39 -39.33 26.37
C SER A 75 -2.52 -40.24 25.83
N ASP A 76 -3.62 -40.33 26.55
CA ASP A 76 -4.71 -41.25 26.23
C ASP A 76 -5.91 -40.57 25.55
N VAL A 77 -5.80 -39.26 25.25
CA VAL A 77 -6.85 -38.49 24.61
C VAL A 77 -6.75 -38.56 23.11
N GLN A 78 -7.81 -39.02 22.44
CA GLN A 78 -7.87 -39.02 20.97
C GLN A 78 -8.14 -37.61 20.48
N LEU A 79 -7.27 -37.08 19.62
CA LEU A 79 -7.34 -35.76 19.05
C LEU A 79 -7.71 -35.78 17.56
N THR A 80 -8.44 -34.76 17.14
CA THR A 80 -8.75 -34.51 15.73
C THR A 80 -8.40 -33.06 15.42
N ARG A 81 -7.57 -32.82 14.41
CA ARG A 81 -7.19 -31.48 13.97
C ARG A 81 -8.35 -30.81 13.24
N ASP A 82 -8.51 -29.51 13.44
CA ASP A 82 -9.43 -28.67 12.67
C ASP A 82 -9.11 -28.79 11.17
N PRO A 83 -10.09 -29.18 10.31
CA PRO A 83 -9.84 -29.35 8.88
C PRO A 83 -9.76 -28.02 8.11
N ASP A 84 -10.21 -26.93 8.69
CA ASP A 84 -10.28 -25.63 8.07
C ASP A 84 -8.89 -24.96 7.95
N VAL A 85 -8.81 -23.96 7.10
CA VAL A 85 -7.63 -23.12 6.95
C VAL A 85 -7.93 -21.69 7.46
N LEU A 86 -6.87 -20.98 7.83
CA LEU A 86 -6.98 -19.59 8.27
C LEU A 86 -7.37 -18.66 7.12
N ASP A 87 -8.21 -17.67 7.41
CA ASP A 87 -8.52 -16.57 6.51
C ASP A 87 -7.25 -15.84 6.08
N THR A 88 -7.18 -15.45 4.81
CA THR A 88 -6.03 -14.74 4.24
C THR A 88 -5.69 -13.46 5.03
N TRP A 89 -6.71 -12.74 5.48
CA TRP A 89 -6.51 -11.51 6.26
C TRP A 89 -6.00 -11.76 7.67
N PHE A 90 -6.17 -12.96 8.21
CA PHE A 90 -5.53 -13.36 9.46
C PHE A 90 -4.02 -13.51 9.26
N SER A 91 -3.61 -14.31 8.30
CA SER A 91 -2.18 -14.52 7.99
C SER A 91 -1.49 -13.21 7.58
N SER A 92 -2.14 -12.39 6.75
CA SER A 92 -1.60 -11.10 6.32
C SER A 92 -1.51 -10.06 7.45
N GLY A 93 -2.27 -10.21 8.53
CA GLY A 93 -2.15 -9.39 9.72
C GLY A 93 -0.84 -9.61 10.51
N LEU A 94 -0.18 -10.76 10.28
CA LEU A 94 1.14 -11.06 10.87
C LEU A 94 2.31 -10.56 10.00
N TRP A 95 2.03 -10.02 8.82
CA TRP A 95 3.05 -9.61 7.86
C TRP A 95 4.16 -8.74 8.44
N PRO A 96 3.90 -7.72 9.29
CA PRO A 96 4.95 -6.84 9.82
C PRO A 96 6.05 -7.55 10.61
N ILE A 97 5.75 -8.70 11.22
CA ILE A 97 6.71 -9.48 12.00
C ILE A 97 7.10 -10.78 11.32
N GLY A 98 6.15 -11.47 10.67
CA GLY A 98 6.41 -12.78 10.05
C GLY A 98 7.44 -12.71 8.93
N THR A 99 7.46 -11.64 8.13
CA THR A 99 8.46 -11.43 7.07
C THR A 99 9.85 -11.08 7.61
N LEU A 100 9.94 -10.70 8.88
CA LEU A 100 11.20 -10.37 9.56
C LEU A 100 11.72 -11.51 10.46
N GLY A 101 11.07 -12.68 10.39
CA GLY A 101 11.54 -13.91 11.04
C GLY A 101 10.92 -14.20 12.41
N TRP A 102 9.91 -13.42 12.85
CA TRP A 102 9.19 -13.78 14.08
C TRP A 102 8.56 -15.19 13.95
N PRO A 103 8.57 -16.05 14.98
CA PRO A 103 8.82 -15.76 16.41
C PRO A 103 10.29 -15.74 16.86
N GLU A 104 11.25 -16.06 15.98
CA GLU A 104 12.66 -16.02 16.33
C GLU A 104 13.14 -14.58 16.56
N ASP A 105 14.12 -14.41 17.44
CA ASP A 105 14.80 -13.14 17.68
C ASP A 105 15.85 -12.90 16.58
N SER A 106 15.39 -12.41 15.44
CA SER A 106 16.23 -12.17 14.28
C SER A 106 16.81 -10.74 14.26
N SER A 107 18.00 -10.58 13.68
CA SER A 107 18.60 -9.26 13.48
C SER A 107 17.72 -8.35 12.60
N ALA A 108 17.01 -8.92 11.62
CA ALA A 108 16.08 -8.19 10.77
C ALA A 108 14.88 -7.65 11.56
N LEU A 109 14.31 -8.46 12.45
CA LEU A 109 13.22 -8.04 13.32
C LEU A 109 13.64 -6.88 14.23
N ASN A 110 14.81 -7.00 14.85
CA ASN A 110 15.34 -5.97 15.76
C ASN A 110 15.70 -4.67 15.06
N GLN A 111 16.07 -4.73 13.78
CA GLN A 111 16.47 -3.56 13.00
C GLN A 111 15.29 -2.85 12.33
N TYR A 112 14.29 -3.59 11.83
CA TYR A 112 13.27 -3.06 10.95
C TYR A 112 11.86 -3.03 11.53
N PHE A 113 11.64 -3.59 12.70
CA PHE A 113 10.35 -3.51 13.41
C PHE A 113 10.46 -2.61 14.64
N PRO A 114 9.51 -1.67 14.89
CA PRO A 114 8.43 -1.24 13.97
C PRO A 114 8.94 -0.57 12.70
N THR A 115 8.16 -0.63 11.62
CA THR A 115 8.48 0.11 10.40
C THR A 115 8.03 1.56 10.51
N SER A 116 8.60 2.48 9.70
CA SER A 116 8.24 3.90 9.74
C SER A 116 6.91 4.15 9.05
N THR A 117 6.77 3.71 7.80
CA THR A 117 5.62 4.07 6.97
C THR A 117 5.07 2.87 6.20
N LEU A 118 3.75 2.66 6.34
CA LEU A 118 2.99 1.76 5.50
C LEU A 118 2.28 2.55 4.40
N VAL A 119 2.54 2.23 3.14
CA VAL A 119 1.83 2.82 1.99
C VAL A 119 0.83 1.82 1.43
N THR A 120 -0.45 2.18 1.37
CA THR A 120 -1.50 1.29 0.90
C THR A 120 -2.73 2.03 0.36
N GLY A 121 -3.70 1.28 -0.19
CA GLY A 121 -4.98 1.82 -0.64
C GLY A 121 -6.00 1.96 0.50
N GLN A 122 -6.87 2.94 0.39
CA GLN A 122 -7.94 3.16 1.36
C GLN A 122 -8.92 1.98 1.45
N ASP A 123 -9.08 1.21 0.38
CA ASP A 123 -10.00 0.08 0.30
C ASP A 123 -9.62 -1.11 1.19
N ILE A 124 -8.36 -1.21 1.61
CA ILE A 124 -7.89 -2.25 2.53
C ILE A 124 -7.48 -1.70 3.91
N LEU A 125 -7.83 -0.48 4.23
CA LEU A 125 -7.55 0.14 5.52
C LEU A 125 -8.11 -0.70 6.68
N PHE A 126 -9.35 -1.19 6.57
CA PHE A 126 -9.96 -2.05 7.57
C PHE A 126 -9.45 -3.49 7.49
N PHE A 127 -9.46 -4.06 6.28
CA PHE A 127 -9.17 -5.50 6.12
C PHE A 127 -7.71 -5.85 6.41
N TRP A 128 -6.79 -4.96 6.16
CA TRP A 128 -5.36 -5.21 6.32
C TRP A 128 -4.72 -4.34 7.40
N VAL A 129 -4.80 -3.03 7.28
CA VAL A 129 -4.10 -2.09 8.18
C VAL A 129 -4.59 -2.24 9.62
N ALA A 130 -5.90 -2.16 9.85
CA ALA A 130 -6.47 -2.30 11.18
C ALA A 130 -6.16 -3.67 11.81
N ARG A 131 -6.16 -4.74 11.00
CA ARG A 131 -5.80 -6.09 11.47
C ARG A 131 -4.34 -6.21 11.84
N MET A 132 -3.42 -5.64 11.05
CA MET A 132 -2.01 -5.58 11.45
C MET A 132 -1.85 -4.87 12.78
N ILE A 133 -2.46 -3.71 12.96
CA ILE A 133 -2.37 -2.94 14.21
C ILE A 133 -2.92 -3.76 15.39
N MET A 134 -4.12 -4.32 15.27
CA MET A 134 -4.74 -5.13 16.32
C MET A 134 -3.90 -6.34 16.69
N MET A 135 -3.37 -7.06 15.70
CA MET A 135 -2.60 -8.28 15.92
C MET A 135 -1.22 -7.99 16.52
N GLN A 136 -0.52 -6.97 16.04
CA GLN A 136 0.79 -6.61 16.59
C GLN A 136 0.67 -6.12 18.04
N LEU A 137 -0.32 -5.28 18.35
CA LEU A 137 -0.58 -4.86 19.73
C LEU A 137 -0.96 -6.03 20.63
N ALA A 138 -1.69 -7.04 20.12
CA ALA A 138 -2.06 -8.23 20.89
C ALA A 138 -0.89 -9.20 21.11
N VAL A 139 0.01 -9.36 20.14
CA VAL A 139 1.09 -10.37 20.16
C VAL A 139 2.37 -9.80 20.76
N ARG A 140 2.73 -8.55 20.40
CA ARG A 140 3.99 -7.91 20.82
C ARG A 140 3.81 -6.74 21.76
N ASN A 141 2.59 -6.22 21.91
CA ASN A 141 2.29 -4.99 22.63
C ASN A 141 3.05 -3.76 22.05
N GLU A 142 3.28 -3.77 20.75
CA GLU A 142 3.98 -2.73 20.00
C GLU A 142 3.19 -2.36 18.75
N ILE A 143 3.25 -1.07 18.34
CA ILE A 143 2.67 -0.63 17.05
C ILE A 143 3.50 -1.16 15.88
N PRO A 144 2.88 -1.59 14.76
CA PRO A 144 3.65 -2.12 13.62
C PRO A 144 4.34 -1.05 12.77
N PHE A 145 3.82 0.17 12.76
CA PHE A 145 4.31 1.34 12.01
C PHE A 145 3.76 2.63 12.63
N ASP A 146 4.46 3.74 12.46
CA ASP A 146 4.01 5.04 12.97
C ASP A 146 3.13 5.82 11.99
N THR A 147 3.24 5.56 10.68
CA THR A 147 2.51 6.29 9.65
C THR A 147 1.86 5.36 8.64
N VAL A 148 0.57 5.58 8.37
CA VAL A 148 -0.19 4.96 7.29
C VAL A 148 -0.45 5.99 6.20
N TYR A 149 0.16 5.82 5.03
CA TYR A 149 -0.03 6.69 3.89
C TYR A 149 -1.00 6.05 2.89
N LEU A 150 -2.18 6.67 2.70
CA LEU A 150 -3.21 6.18 1.80
C LEU A 150 -3.03 6.81 0.42
N HIS A 151 -2.58 6.02 -0.55
CA HIS A 151 -2.45 6.47 -1.93
C HIS A 151 -3.80 6.54 -2.66
N GLY A 152 -3.83 7.29 -3.76
CA GLY A 152 -5.00 7.36 -4.63
C GLY A 152 -5.29 6.02 -5.32
N LEU A 153 -6.58 5.74 -5.55
CA LEU A 153 -7.00 4.54 -6.26
C LEU A 153 -7.21 4.83 -7.74
N VAL A 154 -6.67 3.95 -8.60
CA VAL A 154 -6.89 4.03 -10.05
C VAL A 154 -8.26 3.43 -10.39
N ARG A 155 -9.05 4.20 -11.13
CA ARG A 155 -10.37 3.81 -11.62
C ARG A 155 -10.46 4.05 -13.12
N ASP A 156 -11.47 3.48 -13.77
CA ASP A 156 -11.71 3.75 -15.19
C ASP A 156 -12.06 5.23 -15.46
N ALA A 157 -12.15 5.61 -16.71
CA ALA A 157 -12.45 6.99 -17.13
C ALA A 157 -13.78 7.53 -16.55
N LYS A 158 -14.73 6.63 -16.24
CA LYS A 158 -16.02 6.96 -15.63
C LYS A 158 -15.95 6.99 -14.09
N GLY A 159 -14.81 6.64 -13.51
CA GLY A 159 -14.61 6.57 -12.06
C GLY A 159 -15.10 5.27 -11.43
N LYS A 160 -15.42 4.24 -12.21
CA LYS A 160 -15.83 2.93 -11.69
C LYS A 160 -14.60 2.10 -11.33
N LYS A 161 -14.71 1.28 -10.27
CA LYS A 161 -13.67 0.33 -9.89
C LYS A 161 -13.39 -0.63 -11.05
N MET A 162 -12.12 -0.82 -11.38
CA MET A 162 -11.71 -1.79 -12.39
C MET A 162 -11.82 -3.21 -11.83
N SER A 163 -12.38 -4.12 -12.61
CA SER A 163 -12.41 -5.55 -12.30
C SER A 163 -12.45 -6.39 -13.59
N LYS A 164 -11.87 -7.59 -13.52
CA LYS A 164 -11.90 -8.53 -14.65
C LYS A 164 -13.32 -8.90 -15.06
N SER A 165 -14.23 -9.04 -14.08
CA SER A 165 -15.65 -9.37 -14.33
C SER A 165 -16.42 -8.25 -15.02
N THR A 166 -15.98 -7.00 -14.89
CA THR A 166 -16.59 -5.83 -15.55
C THR A 166 -15.95 -5.55 -16.91
N GLY A 167 -14.80 -6.15 -17.22
CA GLY A 167 -14.08 -5.96 -18.49
C GLY A 167 -13.49 -4.56 -18.68
N ASN A 168 -13.35 -3.78 -17.60
CA ASN A 168 -12.82 -2.41 -17.64
C ASN A 168 -11.40 -2.31 -17.06
N VAL A 169 -10.70 -3.43 -16.93
CA VAL A 169 -9.30 -3.47 -16.52
C VAL A 169 -8.43 -2.99 -17.66
N VAL A 170 -7.53 -2.08 -17.37
CA VAL A 170 -6.50 -1.61 -18.31
C VAL A 170 -5.17 -2.23 -17.89
N ASP A 171 -4.56 -3.00 -18.79
CA ASP A 171 -3.23 -3.55 -18.56
C ASP A 171 -2.19 -2.43 -18.74
N PRO A 172 -1.36 -2.14 -17.75
CA PRO A 172 -0.32 -1.14 -17.89
C PRO A 172 0.71 -1.47 -18.98
N ILE A 173 0.92 -2.75 -19.32
CA ILE A 173 1.85 -3.15 -20.39
C ILE A 173 1.28 -2.74 -21.75
N ASP A 174 -0.01 -2.98 -22.01
CA ASP A 174 -0.66 -2.54 -23.25
C ASP A 174 -0.56 -1.02 -23.43
N ILE A 175 -0.73 -0.27 -22.36
CA ILE A 175 -0.57 1.19 -22.36
C ILE A 175 0.89 1.60 -22.65
N ILE A 176 1.84 0.90 -22.07
CA ILE A 176 3.27 1.16 -22.32
C ILE A 176 3.63 0.89 -23.77
N ASP A 177 3.14 -0.19 -24.34
CA ASP A 177 3.39 -0.56 -25.73
C ASP A 177 2.78 0.46 -26.71
N GLU A 178 1.61 1.02 -26.41
CA GLU A 178 0.93 1.99 -27.28
C GLU A 178 1.42 3.43 -27.09
N TYR A 179 1.63 3.87 -25.85
CA TYR A 179 1.92 5.29 -25.53
C TYR A 179 3.32 5.55 -25.01
N GLY A 180 4.05 4.52 -24.57
CA GLY A 180 5.35 4.62 -23.92
C GLY A 180 5.24 4.71 -22.39
N ALA A 181 6.25 4.18 -21.70
CA ALA A 181 6.34 4.16 -20.24
C ALA A 181 6.32 5.57 -19.63
N ASP A 182 7.00 6.54 -20.26
CA ASP A 182 7.05 7.92 -19.78
C ASP A 182 5.69 8.58 -19.78
N ALA A 183 4.86 8.33 -20.81
CA ALA A 183 3.50 8.86 -20.90
C ALA A 183 2.62 8.33 -19.77
N LEU A 184 2.67 7.03 -19.48
CA LEU A 184 1.92 6.42 -18.37
C LEU A 184 2.39 6.95 -17.02
N ARG A 185 3.70 6.99 -16.78
CA ARG A 185 4.29 7.48 -15.53
C ARG A 185 3.97 8.95 -15.28
N PHE A 186 4.09 9.78 -16.32
CA PHE A 186 3.77 11.20 -16.23
C PHE A 186 2.27 11.43 -15.99
N THR A 187 1.40 10.65 -16.64
CA THR A 187 -0.05 10.67 -16.37
C THR A 187 -0.34 10.38 -14.89
N ASN A 188 0.22 9.29 -14.36
CA ASN A 188 0.01 8.92 -12.97
C ASN A 188 0.52 9.99 -12.01
N ALA A 189 1.72 10.51 -12.22
CA ALA A 189 2.30 11.55 -11.38
C ALA A 189 1.49 12.86 -11.40
N SER A 190 1.04 13.30 -12.58
CA SER A 190 0.28 14.54 -12.74
C SER A 190 -1.15 14.47 -12.20
N MET A 191 -1.72 13.26 -12.15
CA MET A 191 -3.08 13.01 -11.66
C MET A 191 -3.12 12.53 -10.21
N ALA A 192 -1.97 12.19 -9.63
CA ALA A 192 -1.88 11.71 -8.27
C ALA A 192 -2.37 12.79 -7.29
N SER A 193 -3.24 12.35 -6.37
CA SER A 193 -3.69 13.15 -5.24
C SER A 193 -3.72 12.29 -3.99
N ILE A 194 -3.37 12.87 -2.85
CA ILE A 194 -3.34 12.15 -1.57
C ILE A 194 -4.76 11.68 -1.24
N GLY A 195 -4.95 10.36 -1.12
CA GLY A 195 -6.24 9.74 -0.79
C GLY A 195 -7.35 9.93 -1.83
N GLY A 196 -7.00 10.44 -3.02
CA GLY A 196 -7.96 10.71 -4.09
C GLY A 196 -8.23 9.52 -4.99
N VAL A 197 -8.93 9.80 -6.10
CA VAL A 197 -9.23 8.84 -7.16
C VAL A 197 -8.59 9.33 -8.46
N LEU A 198 -7.79 8.46 -9.07
CA LEU A 198 -7.19 8.70 -10.37
C LEU A 198 -8.09 8.04 -11.43
N LYS A 199 -8.75 8.86 -12.24
CA LYS A 199 -9.55 8.38 -13.38
C LYS A 199 -8.62 8.20 -14.58
N LEU A 200 -8.23 6.96 -14.85
CA LEU A 200 -7.36 6.66 -15.98
C LEU A 200 -8.13 6.78 -17.29
N ASP A 201 -7.65 7.67 -18.16
CA ASP A 201 -8.21 7.95 -19.47
C ASP A 201 -7.08 7.93 -20.52
N THR A 202 -7.26 7.12 -21.57
CA THR A 202 -6.29 6.97 -22.65
C THR A 202 -6.04 8.27 -23.41
N GLN A 203 -7.05 9.15 -23.51
CA GLN A 203 -6.87 10.46 -24.13
C GLN A 203 -5.90 11.35 -23.36
N ARG A 204 -5.92 11.27 -22.01
CA ARG A 204 -4.95 11.99 -21.18
C ARG A 204 -3.54 11.43 -21.34
N ILE A 205 -3.41 10.10 -21.41
CA ILE A 205 -2.12 9.44 -21.64
C ILE A 205 -1.53 9.89 -22.99
N ALA A 206 -2.35 9.91 -24.04
CA ALA A 206 -1.96 10.44 -25.35
C ALA A 206 -1.53 11.92 -25.28
N GLY A 207 -2.23 12.74 -24.49
CA GLY A 207 -1.87 14.12 -24.25
C GLY A 207 -0.48 14.28 -23.62
N TYR A 208 -0.16 13.47 -22.61
CA TYR A 208 1.16 13.50 -21.97
C TYR A 208 2.27 12.93 -22.86
N ARG A 209 1.98 11.90 -23.68
CA ARG A 209 2.89 11.47 -24.75
C ARG A 209 3.23 12.63 -25.69
N ASN A 210 2.22 13.37 -26.13
CA ASN A 210 2.41 14.51 -27.01
C ASN A 210 3.23 15.63 -26.35
N PHE A 211 3.07 15.82 -25.03
CA PHE A 211 3.91 16.73 -24.27
C PHE A 211 5.39 16.31 -24.29
N GLY A 212 5.68 15.03 -24.06
CA GLY A 212 7.04 14.47 -24.18
C GLY A 212 7.61 14.66 -25.60
N THR A 213 6.81 14.37 -26.63
CA THR A 213 7.20 14.61 -28.03
C THR A 213 7.47 16.10 -28.31
N LYS A 214 6.72 17.01 -27.69
CA LYS A 214 6.95 18.46 -27.80
C LYS A 214 8.31 18.86 -27.22
N LEU A 215 8.68 18.34 -26.07
CA LEU A 215 10.00 18.58 -25.48
C LEU A 215 11.14 18.05 -26.36
N TRP A 216 10.97 16.82 -26.84
CA TRP A 216 11.94 16.21 -27.77
C TRP A 216 12.12 17.05 -29.05
N ASN A 217 11.02 17.47 -29.65
CA ASN A 217 11.06 18.28 -30.87
C ASN A 217 11.66 19.66 -30.61
N ALA A 218 11.43 20.28 -29.46
CA ALA A 218 12.08 21.54 -29.07
C ALA A 218 13.60 21.38 -28.98
N ALA A 219 14.06 20.32 -28.28
CA ALA A 219 15.49 20.01 -28.17
C ALA A 219 16.11 19.69 -29.55
N ARG A 220 15.43 18.89 -30.37
CA ARG A 220 15.86 18.58 -31.75
C ARG A 220 15.96 19.84 -32.61
N PHE A 221 14.97 20.73 -32.53
CA PHE A 221 14.99 22.00 -33.24
C PHE A 221 16.19 22.86 -32.81
N ALA A 222 16.45 22.98 -31.52
CA ALA A 222 17.60 23.68 -31.00
C ALA A 222 18.92 23.11 -31.54
N SER A 223 19.05 21.77 -31.49
CA SER A 223 20.23 21.06 -32.01
C SER A 223 20.45 21.29 -33.52
N LEU A 224 19.38 21.23 -34.32
CA LEU A 224 19.43 21.48 -35.77
C LEU A 224 19.83 22.93 -36.13
N ASN A 225 19.62 23.87 -35.21
CA ASN A 225 19.98 25.27 -35.33
C ASN A 225 21.31 25.58 -34.58
N GLU A 226 22.14 24.57 -34.35
CA GLU A 226 23.49 24.70 -33.74
C GLU A 226 23.47 25.36 -32.36
N ALA A 227 22.37 25.23 -31.60
CA ALA A 227 22.32 25.72 -30.23
C ALA A 227 23.32 24.94 -29.36
N ASN A 228 24.28 25.63 -28.79
CA ASN A 228 25.31 25.04 -27.94
C ASN A 228 24.86 25.06 -26.45
N PHE A 229 25.14 23.99 -25.75
CA PHE A 229 25.00 23.93 -24.31
C PHE A 229 26.18 24.64 -23.64
N GLY A 230 25.97 25.89 -23.21
CA GLY A 230 26.97 26.63 -22.45
C GLY A 230 26.88 26.32 -20.95
N VAL A 231 28.01 26.48 -20.25
CA VAL A 231 28.09 26.29 -18.79
C VAL A 231 27.68 27.55 -18.00
N SER A 232 27.40 28.65 -18.69
CA SER A 232 27.02 29.93 -18.07
C SER A 232 25.75 30.49 -18.65
N VAL A 233 25.08 31.34 -17.86
CA VAL A 233 23.88 32.07 -18.33
C VAL A 233 24.31 33.00 -19.49
N PRO A 234 23.66 32.90 -20.65
CA PRO A 234 24.06 33.72 -21.80
C PRO A 234 23.80 35.20 -21.55
N THR A 235 24.72 36.07 -22.00
CA THR A 235 24.52 37.52 -21.98
C THR A 235 23.66 37.91 -23.16
N ALA A 236 22.39 38.25 -22.87
CA ALA A 236 21.45 38.63 -23.90
C ALA A 236 21.39 40.17 -24.04
N LYS A 237 21.48 40.69 -25.27
CA LYS A 237 21.42 42.13 -25.57
C LYS A 237 19.98 42.58 -25.92
N GLU A 238 19.29 41.76 -26.74
CA GLU A 238 17.92 42.05 -27.17
C GLU A 238 16.89 41.85 -26.06
N THR A 239 15.86 42.71 -26.04
CA THR A 239 14.83 42.67 -25.00
C THR A 239 14.13 41.32 -24.89
N VAL A 240 13.79 40.67 -25.98
CA VAL A 240 13.10 39.37 -26.00
C VAL A 240 14.04 38.29 -25.42
N ASN A 241 15.32 38.32 -25.80
CA ASN A 241 16.31 37.37 -25.28
C ASN A 241 16.58 37.56 -23.79
N ARG A 242 16.63 38.80 -23.32
CA ARG A 242 16.75 39.11 -21.86
C ARG A 242 15.55 38.61 -21.10
N TRP A 243 14.35 38.78 -21.64
CA TRP A 243 13.11 38.28 -21.02
C TRP A 243 13.13 36.77 -20.89
N ILE A 244 13.41 36.03 -21.97
CA ILE A 244 13.37 34.53 -21.90
C ILE A 244 14.45 33.96 -20.99
N VAL A 245 15.64 34.55 -20.96
CA VAL A 245 16.70 34.17 -20.02
C VAL A 245 16.25 34.42 -18.58
N GLY A 246 15.63 35.56 -18.32
CA GLY A 246 15.06 35.89 -17.00
C GLY A 246 14.01 34.89 -16.54
N GLU A 247 13.03 34.56 -17.40
CA GLU A 247 12.00 33.57 -17.10
C GLU A 247 12.56 32.18 -16.89
N THR A 248 13.56 31.77 -17.68
CA THR A 248 14.24 30.49 -17.50
C THR A 248 14.95 30.40 -16.15
N VAL A 249 15.70 31.43 -15.77
CA VAL A 249 16.38 31.48 -14.46
C VAL A 249 15.39 31.46 -13.31
N LYS A 250 14.26 32.18 -13.44
CA LYS A 250 13.18 32.17 -12.44
C LYS A 250 12.60 30.79 -12.28
N THR A 251 12.22 30.14 -13.36
CA THR A 251 11.67 28.77 -13.35
C THR A 251 12.64 27.77 -12.75
N LEU A 252 13.95 27.86 -13.10
CA LEU A 252 14.96 26.97 -12.50
C LEU A 252 15.07 27.13 -10.98
N LYS A 253 14.93 28.36 -10.46
CA LYS A 253 14.90 28.60 -9.02
C LYS A 253 13.68 27.99 -8.34
N GLU A 254 12.52 28.03 -9.01
CA GLU A 254 11.26 27.47 -8.49
C GLU A 254 11.25 25.93 -8.51
N VAL A 255 11.94 25.28 -9.47
CA VAL A 255 11.98 23.82 -9.61
C VAL A 255 13.04 23.17 -8.71
N ASN A 256 14.12 23.87 -8.38
CA ASN A 256 15.22 23.35 -7.58
C ASN A 256 15.10 23.63 -6.06
N ILE A 257 13.86 23.76 -5.55
CA ILE A 257 13.59 23.95 -4.11
C ILE A 257 13.47 22.59 -3.40
#